data_44fb700609b5942803720006c02a3a33
#
_entry.id   44fb700609b5942803720006c02a3a33
#
_cell.length_a   1.000
_cell.length_b   1.000
_cell.length_c   1.000
_cell.angle_alpha   90.00
_cell.angle_beta   90.00
_cell.angle_gamma   90.00
#
_symmetry.space_group_name_H-M   'P 1'
#
loop_
_entity.id
_entity.type
_entity.pdbx_description
1 polymer ?
#
loop_
_entity_poly.entity_id
_entity_poly.type
_entity_poly.pdbx_seq_one_letter_code
_entity_poly.pdbx_strand_id
1 'polypeptide(L)'
;MVTKKPKGLGRGLEALLGPKVEEGGTAAEAGGVPAANSGVPAMLGLDQLVPGVYQPRTRMDEGALYELAESIKAQGIMQPILVRRLTAGPNDGRYEIIAGERRFRASRLAGLDSVPVLIREVPDEAAAAMALIENIQREDLNPLEEAQGLQRLVKEFGLTHEQAAQAVGRSRSAASNLLRLLNLADPVQTMLMAGDLDMGHARSLLSLDRATQITAANQIVAKKLSVREAEGLVKKIGAEFNLVSPKPANKEKSRDLKRVEEELSDLLTAEVEVRVKKRVKRAGRLEEMGELAIQFGSLDELNGLIDRLRGGH
;
A
#
# COMPACT_ATOMS: atom_id res chain seq x y z
N MET A 1 1.51 16.61 -31.75
CA MET A 1 1.10 16.64 -30.34
C MET A 1 2.10 15.82 -29.55
N VAL A 2 2.95 16.47 -28.77
CA VAL A 2 4.00 15.83 -27.98
C VAL A 2 3.42 15.58 -26.60
N THR A 3 3.14 14.33 -26.26
CA THR A 3 2.71 13.93 -24.93
C THR A 3 3.89 14.00 -23.97
N LYS A 4 3.90 14.98 -23.06
CA LYS A 4 4.82 15.05 -21.93
C LYS A 4 4.56 13.84 -21.01
N LYS A 5 5.53 12.91 -20.93
CA LYS A 5 5.57 11.89 -19.86
C LYS A 5 5.66 12.58 -18.51
N PRO A 6 4.84 12.20 -17.51
CA PRO A 6 5.00 12.71 -16.16
C PRO A 6 6.37 12.28 -15.63
N LYS A 7 7.14 13.23 -15.10
CA LYS A 7 8.40 12.97 -14.38
C LYS A 7 8.02 12.28 -13.05
N GLY A 8 8.05 10.95 -13.02
CA GLY A 8 7.81 10.19 -11.79
C GLY A 8 8.97 10.38 -10.79
N LEU A 9 8.64 10.38 -9.51
CA LEU A 9 9.51 10.46 -8.34
C LEU A 9 10.61 9.37 -8.27
N GLY A 10 10.69 8.45 -9.23
CA GLY A 10 11.61 7.31 -9.23
C GLY A 10 13.09 7.66 -9.02
N ARG A 11 13.54 8.84 -9.46
CA ARG A 11 14.91 9.32 -9.21
C ARG A 11 15.10 9.93 -7.82
N GLY A 12 14.02 10.43 -7.20
CA GLY A 12 14.08 10.95 -5.83
C GLY A 12 14.12 9.82 -4.79
N LEU A 13 13.52 8.68 -5.09
CA LEU A 13 13.46 7.54 -4.18
C LEU A 13 14.80 6.80 -4.08
N GLU A 14 15.58 6.72 -5.17
CA GLU A 14 16.95 6.19 -5.13
C GLU A 14 17.86 7.06 -4.26
N ALA A 15 17.63 8.37 -4.24
CA ALA A 15 18.33 9.28 -3.33
C ALA A 15 17.89 9.11 -1.85
N LEU A 16 16.69 8.58 -1.62
CA LEU A 16 16.09 8.34 -0.31
C LEU A 16 16.50 7.00 0.31
N LEU A 17 16.62 5.95 -0.51
CA LEU A 17 16.91 4.58 -0.05
C LEU A 17 18.40 4.27 -0.01
N GLY A 18 19.27 5.16 -0.49
CA GLY A 18 20.70 4.94 -0.65
C GLY A 18 21.02 3.99 -1.81
N PRO A 19 22.29 3.96 -2.30
CA PRO A 19 22.70 3.00 -3.30
C PRO A 19 22.58 1.59 -2.73
N LYS A 20 21.96 0.67 -3.49
CA LYS A 20 22.03 -0.77 -3.23
C LYS A 20 23.51 -1.14 -3.06
N VAL A 21 23.88 -1.60 -1.89
CA VAL A 21 25.21 -2.21 -1.68
C VAL A 21 25.19 -3.52 -2.47
N GLU A 22 25.75 -3.50 -3.68
CA GLU A 22 26.19 -4.71 -4.35
C GLU A 22 27.49 -5.14 -3.69
N GLU A 23 27.46 -6.24 -2.98
CA GLU A 23 28.68 -6.90 -2.52
C GLU A 23 29.48 -7.37 -3.74
N GLY A 24 30.63 -6.74 -3.93
CA GLY A 24 31.68 -7.26 -4.80
C GLY A 24 32.11 -6.34 -5.95
N GLY A 25 33.23 -5.63 -5.78
CA GLY A 25 33.90 -4.98 -6.91
C GLY A 25 34.89 -3.87 -6.50
N THR A 26 36.14 -4.24 -6.44
CA THR A 26 37.39 -3.49 -6.38
C THR A 26 37.37 -2.01 -6.79
N ALA A 27 38.11 -1.24 -6.01
CA ALA A 27 38.52 0.14 -6.21
C ALA A 27 39.16 0.41 -7.58
N ALA A 28 38.73 1.49 -8.26
CA ALA A 28 39.54 2.24 -9.19
C ALA A 28 39.07 3.71 -9.20
N GLU A 29 40.07 4.58 -9.08
CA GLU A 29 40.03 6.04 -9.07
C GLU A 29 39.43 6.65 -10.34
N ALA A 30 38.67 7.73 -10.24
CA ALA A 30 38.94 9.05 -10.84
C ALA A 30 37.71 9.92 -11.00
N GLY A 31 37.83 11.20 -10.71
CA GLY A 31 36.98 12.25 -11.28
C GLY A 31 36.00 12.91 -10.34
N GLY A 32 36.41 14.00 -9.71
CA GLY A 32 35.66 14.82 -8.76
C GLY A 32 34.30 15.29 -9.27
N VAL A 33 33.28 15.03 -8.45
CA VAL A 33 32.04 15.75 -8.37
C VAL A 33 31.89 16.17 -6.90
N PRO A 34 31.53 17.42 -6.57
CA PRO A 34 31.48 17.86 -5.17
C PRO A 34 30.50 17.01 -4.38
N ALA A 35 31.00 16.38 -3.34
CA ALA A 35 30.24 15.59 -2.39
C ALA A 35 29.31 16.50 -1.58
N ALA A 36 28.10 16.77 -2.07
CA ALA A 36 27.00 17.36 -1.33
C ALA A 36 26.19 16.27 -0.62
N ASN A 37 26.86 15.53 0.28
CA ASN A 37 26.20 14.61 1.21
C ASN A 37 27.17 14.23 2.34
N SER A 38 27.73 15.22 3.01
CA SER A 38 28.43 14.99 4.26
C SER A 38 27.40 14.64 5.34
N GLY A 39 27.23 13.35 5.64
CA GLY A 39 26.45 12.85 6.76
C GLY A 39 27.04 13.21 8.14
N VAL A 40 27.80 14.29 8.22
CA VAL A 40 28.35 14.82 9.46
C VAL A 40 27.31 15.76 10.09
N PRO A 41 26.92 15.54 11.35
CA PRO A 41 26.01 16.45 12.05
C PRO A 41 26.62 17.86 12.15
N ALA A 42 25.84 18.87 11.75
CA ALA A 42 26.17 20.27 11.95
C ALA A 42 25.45 20.79 13.19
N MET A 43 25.97 21.84 13.82
CA MET A 43 25.28 22.54 14.92
C MET A 43 24.55 23.73 14.34
N LEU A 44 23.21 23.85 14.60
CA LEU A 44 22.39 25.00 14.20
C LEU A 44 21.69 25.61 15.42
N GLY A 45 21.55 26.91 15.42
CA GLY A 45 20.73 27.62 16.40
C GLY A 45 19.25 27.24 16.28
N LEU A 46 18.57 27.15 17.43
CA LEU A 46 17.14 26.83 17.46
C LEU A 46 16.27 27.90 16.77
N ASP A 47 16.74 29.12 16.68
CA ASP A 47 16.12 30.23 15.96
C ASP A 47 16.16 30.08 14.43
N GLN A 48 17.14 29.31 13.93
CA GLN A 48 17.30 29.01 12.51
C GLN A 48 16.38 27.87 12.04
N LEU A 49 15.77 27.13 12.97
CA LEU A 49 14.90 25.99 12.69
C LEU A 49 13.44 26.43 12.65
N VAL A 50 12.71 25.92 11.66
CA VAL A 50 11.26 26.12 11.54
C VAL A 50 10.56 24.77 11.54
N PRO A 51 9.37 24.66 12.20
CA PRO A 51 8.57 23.45 12.17
C PRO A 51 8.20 23.05 10.74
N GLY A 52 8.20 21.76 10.46
CA GLY A 52 7.79 21.26 9.15
C GLY A 52 6.28 21.42 8.91
N VAL A 53 5.91 21.79 7.67
CA VAL A 53 4.51 21.99 7.25
C VAL A 53 3.72 20.66 7.34
N TYR A 54 4.37 19.51 7.24
CA TYR A 54 3.76 18.19 7.17
C TYR A 54 3.74 17.43 8.50
N GLN A 55 3.84 18.13 9.65
CA GLN A 55 3.88 17.50 10.97
C GLN A 55 2.46 17.11 11.44
N PRO A 56 2.09 15.82 11.51
CA PRO A 56 0.73 15.37 11.82
C PRO A 56 0.38 15.44 13.32
N ARG A 57 1.36 15.66 14.21
CA ARG A 57 1.12 15.69 15.65
C ARG A 57 0.60 17.04 16.13
N THR A 58 -0.72 17.20 16.15
CA THR A 58 -1.40 18.33 16.79
C THR A 58 -1.50 18.20 18.31
N ARG A 59 -1.48 16.98 18.85
CA ARG A 59 -1.51 16.71 20.30
C ARG A 59 -0.23 15.98 20.69
N MET A 60 0.61 16.63 21.48
CA MET A 60 1.75 16.00 22.15
C MET A 60 1.42 15.85 23.61
N ASP A 61 1.76 14.71 24.19
CA ASP A 61 1.75 14.52 25.63
C ASP A 61 2.83 15.43 26.25
N GLU A 62 2.38 16.42 27.02
CA GLU A 62 3.26 17.40 27.65
C GLU A 62 4.18 16.72 28.68
N GLY A 63 3.69 15.72 29.41
CA GLY A 63 4.49 14.96 30.37
C GLY A 63 5.68 14.28 29.71
N ALA A 64 5.42 13.52 28.63
CA ALA A 64 6.47 12.86 27.86
C ALA A 64 7.43 13.83 27.14
N LEU A 65 7.00 15.07 26.90
CA LEU A 65 7.86 16.12 26.36
C LEU A 65 8.81 16.70 27.40
N TYR A 66 8.32 16.91 28.64
CA TYR A 66 9.13 17.35 29.78
C TYR A 66 10.17 16.30 30.17
N GLU A 67 9.82 15.02 30.24
CA GLU A 67 10.77 13.94 30.48
C GLU A 67 11.90 13.93 29.44
N LEU A 68 11.55 14.11 28.17
CA LEU A 68 12.55 14.20 27.10
C LEU A 68 13.42 15.46 27.25
N ALA A 69 12.86 16.60 27.68
CA ALA A 69 13.61 17.82 27.91
C ALA A 69 14.64 17.65 29.04
N GLU A 70 14.27 17.02 30.14
CA GLU A 70 15.20 16.72 31.25
C GLU A 70 16.31 15.74 30.81
N SER A 71 15.96 14.74 30.02
CA SER A 71 16.97 13.84 29.43
C SER A 71 17.94 14.58 28.52
N ILE A 72 17.43 15.45 27.64
CA ILE A 72 18.27 16.29 26.74
C ILE A 72 19.17 17.24 27.53
N LYS A 73 18.67 17.81 28.64
CA LYS A 73 19.44 18.67 29.51
C LYS A 73 20.62 17.95 30.19
N ALA A 74 20.39 16.67 30.55
CA ALA A 74 21.39 15.85 31.22
C ALA A 74 22.42 15.25 30.25
N GLN A 75 22.00 14.80 29.09
CA GLN A 75 22.82 13.98 28.18
C GLN A 75 23.05 14.60 26.80
N GLY A 76 22.39 15.73 26.50
CA GLY A 76 22.36 16.30 25.15
C GLY A 76 21.47 15.53 24.20
N ILE A 77 21.50 15.91 22.92
CA ILE A 77 20.76 15.24 21.85
C ILE A 77 21.63 14.12 21.25
N MET A 78 21.23 12.87 21.48
CA MET A 78 21.94 11.70 20.97
C MET A 78 21.73 11.49 19.47
N GLN A 79 20.56 11.80 18.95
CA GLN A 79 20.23 11.69 17.52
C GLN A 79 20.00 13.07 16.92
N PRO A 80 20.72 13.46 15.85
CA PRO A 80 20.52 14.73 15.18
C PRO A 80 19.10 14.92 14.66
N ILE A 81 18.65 16.18 14.59
CA ILE A 81 17.38 16.56 13.95
C ILE A 81 17.61 16.60 12.44
N LEU A 82 16.76 15.95 11.67
CA LEU A 82 16.84 15.97 10.21
C LEU A 82 16.18 17.23 9.68
N VAL A 83 16.93 18.03 8.91
CA VAL A 83 16.48 19.32 8.40
C VAL A 83 16.84 19.48 6.92
N ARG A 84 16.13 20.39 6.25
CA ARG A 84 16.47 20.87 4.91
C ARG A 84 16.56 22.40 4.90
N ARG A 85 17.38 22.92 4.02
CA ARG A 85 17.46 24.37 3.81
C ARG A 85 16.29 24.82 2.95
N LEU A 86 15.61 25.88 3.37
CA LEU A 86 14.59 26.58 2.58
C LEU A 86 15.28 27.60 1.67
N THR A 87 14.95 27.58 0.38
CA THR A 87 15.54 28.45 -0.65
C THR A 87 14.56 29.45 -1.23
N ALA A 88 13.34 29.50 -0.68
CA ALA A 88 12.29 30.42 -1.13
C ALA A 88 11.26 30.71 -0.03
N GLY A 89 10.52 31.80 -0.16
CA GLY A 89 9.42 32.16 0.74
C GLY A 89 9.85 32.95 1.98
N PRO A 90 8.93 33.13 2.96
CA PRO A 90 9.17 33.98 4.13
C PRO A 90 10.24 33.43 5.08
N ASN A 91 10.62 32.18 4.94
CA ASN A 91 11.65 31.50 5.74
C ASN A 91 12.90 31.18 4.92
N ASP A 92 13.16 31.92 3.84
CA ASP A 92 14.37 31.72 3.03
C ASP A 92 15.64 31.80 3.90
N GLY A 93 16.57 30.86 3.67
CA GLY A 93 17.81 30.73 4.43
C GLY A 93 17.67 30.00 5.77
N ARG A 94 16.45 29.74 6.27
CA ARG A 94 16.19 28.90 7.44
C ARG A 94 16.14 27.41 7.09
N TYR A 95 16.04 26.58 8.14
CA TYR A 95 16.03 25.14 8.00
C TYR A 95 14.69 24.56 8.49
N GLU A 96 13.98 23.89 7.61
CA GLU A 96 12.74 23.19 7.94
C GLU A 96 13.01 21.81 8.51
N ILE A 97 12.32 21.48 9.60
CA ILE A 97 12.44 20.17 10.28
C ILE A 97 11.65 19.14 9.48
N ILE A 98 12.36 18.14 8.94
CA ILE A 98 11.77 16.97 8.28
C ILE A 98 11.37 15.92 9.33
N ALA A 99 12.30 15.60 10.25
CA ALA A 99 12.09 14.64 11.34
C ALA A 99 12.78 15.12 12.63
N GLY A 100 12.17 14.82 13.78
CA GLY A 100 12.70 15.16 15.09
C GLY A 100 12.03 16.37 15.78
N GLU A 101 10.80 16.73 15.42
CA GLU A 101 10.02 17.83 16.02
C GLU A 101 9.96 17.74 17.56
N ARG A 102 9.79 16.53 18.13
CA ARG A 102 9.80 16.33 19.60
C ARG A 102 11.14 16.75 20.21
N ARG A 103 12.25 16.35 19.58
CA ARG A 103 13.62 16.74 20.02
C ARG A 103 13.82 18.24 19.94
N PHE A 104 13.35 18.88 18.87
CA PHE A 104 13.39 20.34 18.75
C PHE A 104 12.62 21.05 19.87
N ARG A 105 11.37 20.64 20.13
CA ARG A 105 10.56 21.25 21.20
C ARG A 105 11.13 20.98 22.59
N ALA A 106 11.56 19.75 22.85
CA ALA A 106 12.21 19.38 24.10
C ALA A 106 13.52 20.16 24.31
N SER A 107 14.30 20.42 23.26
CA SER A 107 15.52 21.26 23.36
C SER A 107 15.23 22.72 23.71
N ARG A 108 14.15 23.27 23.17
CA ARG A 108 13.68 24.61 23.58
C ARG A 108 13.28 24.67 25.06
N LEU A 109 12.56 23.64 25.53
CA LEU A 109 12.18 23.50 26.95
C LEU A 109 13.41 23.28 27.84
N ALA A 110 14.43 22.56 27.35
CA ALA A 110 15.68 22.35 28.04
C ALA A 110 16.57 23.61 28.10
N GLY A 111 16.24 24.69 27.36
CA GLY A 111 16.98 25.94 27.31
C GLY A 111 18.28 25.86 26.51
N LEU A 112 18.36 24.98 25.53
CA LEU A 112 19.52 24.91 24.62
C LEU A 112 19.46 26.03 23.58
N ASP A 113 20.61 26.58 23.20
CA ASP A 113 20.73 27.59 22.14
C ASP A 113 20.91 26.98 20.76
N SER A 114 21.53 25.80 20.71
CA SER A 114 21.85 25.09 19.47
C SER A 114 21.66 23.59 19.60
N VAL A 115 21.43 22.92 18.47
CA VAL A 115 21.17 21.47 18.40
C VAL A 115 21.91 20.83 17.22
N PRO A 116 22.32 19.56 17.36
CA PRO A 116 22.90 18.83 16.25
C PRO A 116 21.82 18.53 15.21
N VAL A 117 22.13 18.81 13.94
CA VAL A 117 21.25 18.60 12.81
C VAL A 117 21.94 17.84 11.70
N LEU A 118 21.18 17.09 10.94
CA LEU A 118 21.58 16.50 9.67
C LEU A 118 20.91 17.24 8.53
N ILE A 119 21.69 17.97 7.74
CA ILE A 119 21.16 18.75 6.62
C ILE A 119 21.03 17.84 5.40
N ARG A 120 19.85 17.81 4.76
CA ARG A 120 19.60 17.13 3.50
C ARG A 120 19.07 18.12 2.48
N GLU A 121 19.68 18.14 1.31
CA GLU A 121 19.16 18.89 0.17
C GLU A 121 18.16 18.01 -0.58
N VAL A 122 16.89 18.16 -0.26
CA VAL A 122 15.80 17.39 -0.85
C VAL A 122 14.69 18.33 -1.34
N PRO A 123 14.07 18.04 -2.50
CA PRO A 123 12.89 18.77 -2.97
C PRO A 123 11.73 18.69 -1.97
N ASP A 124 10.80 19.66 -2.03
CA ASP A 124 9.63 19.73 -1.13
C ASP A 124 8.85 18.43 -1.08
N GLU A 125 8.58 17.84 -2.25
CA GLU A 125 7.85 16.56 -2.35
C GLU A 125 8.60 15.40 -1.67
N ALA A 126 9.91 15.35 -1.81
CA ALA A 126 10.73 14.30 -1.19
C ALA A 126 10.79 14.49 0.34
N ALA A 127 10.91 15.73 0.82
CA ALA A 127 10.89 16.04 2.25
C ALA A 127 9.53 15.65 2.88
N ALA A 128 8.42 15.94 2.20
CA ALA A 128 7.08 15.55 2.64
C ALA A 128 6.91 14.02 2.68
N ALA A 129 7.42 13.32 1.66
CA ALA A 129 7.40 11.86 1.64
C ALA A 129 8.24 11.27 2.79
N MET A 130 9.45 11.82 3.06
CA MET A 130 10.30 11.38 4.18
C MET A 130 9.62 11.56 5.53
N ALA A 131 8.99 12.72 5.77
CA ALA A 131 8.26 12.99 7.01
C ALA A 131 7.07 12.01 7.18
N LEU A 132 6.38 11.68 6.10
CA LEU A 132 5.28 10.71 6.12
C LEU A 132 5.80 9.29 6.38
N ILE A 133 6.91 8.88 5.75
CA ILE A 133 7.55 7.57 5.97
C ILE A 133 7.98 7.42 7.42
N GLU A 134 8.67 8.43 7.99
CA GLU A 134 9.09 8.43 9.41
C GLU A 134 7.88 8.26 10.33
N ASN A 135 6.79 8.98 10.03
CA ASN A 135 5.58 8.86 10.83
C ASN A 135 4.92 7.46 10.74
N ILE A 136 4.95 6.82 9.57
CA ILE A 136 4.41 5.45 9.38
C ILE A 136 5.29 4.40 10.10
N GLN A 137 6.58 4.63 10.22
CA GLN A 137 7.52 3.70 10.88
C GLN A 137 7.44 3.71 12.42
N ARG A 138 6.51 4.49 12.99
CA ARG A 138 6.33 4.52 14.44
C ARG A 138 5.67 3.22 14.93
N GLU A 139 6.10 2.76 16.10
CA GLU A 139 5.62 1.52 16.72
C GLU A 139 4.21 1.64 17.31
N ASP A 140 3.73 2.86 17.56
CA ASP A 140 2.46 3.15 18.23
C ASP A 140 1.26 3.36 17.27
N LEU A 141 1.46 3.16 15.96
CA LEU A 141 0.39 3.29 14.97
C LEU A 141 -0.55 2.09 14.96
N ASN A 142 -1.86 2.37 14.85
CA ASN A 142 -2.81 1.31 14.56
C ASN A 142 -2.76 0.88 13.07
N PRO A 143 -3.24 -0.31 12.73
CA PRO A 143 -3.17 -0.82 11.35
C PRO A 143 -3.88 0.03 10.29
N LEU A 144 -4.93 0.77 10.67
CA LEU A 144 -5.65 1.66 9.75
C LEU A 144 -4.89 2.97 9.50
N GLU A 145 -4.23 3.52 10.52
CA GLU A 145 -3.35 4.68 10.37
C GLU A 145 -2.16 4.34 9.46
N GLU A 146 -1.54 3.17 9.66
CA GLU A 146 -0.48 2.68 8.78
C GLU A 146 -0.99 2.51 7.34
N ALA A 147 -2.18 1.94 7.15
CA ALA A 147 -2.82 1.80 5.84
C ALA A 147 -3.12 3.15 5.17
N GLN A 148 -3.60 4.13 5.93
CA GLN A 148 -3.85 5.49 5.42
C GLN A 148 -2.54 6.18 5.03
N GLY A 149 -1.49 6.04 5.82
CA GLY A 149 -0.16 6.54 5.50
C GLY A 149 0.38 5.94 4.20
N LEU A 150 0.30 4.61 4.05
CA LEU A 150 0.67 3.91 2.81
C LEU A 150 -0.15 4.38 1.60
N GLN A 151 -1.47 4.60 1.78
CA GLN A 151 -2.34 5.10 0.72
C GLN A 151 -1.92 6.51 0.28
N ARG A 152 -1.54 7.37 1.22
CA ARG A 152 -1.03 8.71 0.93
C ARG A 152 0.27 8.66 0.15
N LEU A 153 1.23 7.78 0.52
CA LEU A 153 2.46 7.57 -0.25
C LEU A 153 2.18 7.21 -1.71
N VAL A 154 1.19 6.34 -1.94
CA VAL A 154 0.78 5.94 -3.30
C VAL A 154 0.07 7.08 -4.05
N LYS A 155 -0.89 7.78 -3.42
CA LYS A 155 -1.75 8.76 -4.10
C LYS A 155 -1.09 10.13 -4.27
N GLU A 156 -0.42 10.64 -3.21
CA GLU A 156 0.13 11.99 -3.19
C GLU A 156 1.52 12.04 -3.83
N PHE A 157 2.32 10.97 -3.64
CA PHE A 157 3.71 10.91 -4.10
C PHE A 157 3.92 9.98 -5.32
N GLY A 158 2.86 9.38 -5.84
CA GLY A 158 2.91 8.55 -7.05
C GLY A 158 3.75 7.28 -6.92
N LEU A 159 4.00 6.80 -5.68
CA LEU A 159 4.74 5.57 -5.44
C LEU A 159 3.91 4.35 -5.85
N THR A 160 4.58 3.33 -6.36
CA THR A 160 3.95 2.00 -6.50
C THR A 160 3.74 1.36 -5.13
N HIS A 161 2.82 0.40 -5.01
CA HIS A 161 2.61 -0.34 -3.76
C HIS A 161 3.89 -1.01 -3.25
N GLU A 162 4.76 -1.46 -4.15
CA GLU A 162 6.04 -2.08 -3.82
C GLU A 162 7.04 -1.06 -3.26
N GLN A 163 7.15 0.11 -3.91
CA GLN A 163 8.01 1.20 -3.44
C GLN A 163 7.55 1.74 -2.09
N ALA A 164 6.23 1.94 -1.90
CA ALA A 164 5.67 2.36 -0.62
C ALA A 164 5.95 1.34 0.49
N ALA A 165 5.77 0.03 0.21
CA ALA A 165 6.08 -1.03 1.15
C ALA A 165 7.56 -1.04 1.55
N GLN A 166 8.47 -0.96 0.56
CA GLN A 166 9.91 -0.92 0.78
C GLN A 166 10.32 0.32 1.60
N ALA A 167 9.74 1.48 1.31
CA ALA A 167 10.04 2.73 2.02
C ALA A 167 9.69 2.66 3.53
N VAL A 168 8.64 1.93 3.89
CA VAL A 168 8.22 1.76 5.29
C VAL A 168 8.79 0.48 5.94
N GLY A 169 9.66 -0.26 5.26
CA GLY A 169 10.27 -1.49 5.78
C GLY A 169 9.31 -2.69 5.86
N ARG A 170 8.25 -2.71 5.04
CA ARG A 170 7.26 -3.78 4.98
C ARG A 170 7.41 -4.62 3.70
N SER A 171 6.98 -5.87 3.74
CA SER A 171 6.86 -6.67 2.52
C SER A 171 5.69 -6.16 1.65
N ARG A 172 5.77 -6.34 0.34
CA ARG A 172 4.70 -5.99 -0.61
C ARG A 172 3.36 -6.63 -0.22
N SER A 173 3.38 -7.88 0.25
CA SER A 173 2.16 -8.58 0.70
C SER A 173 1.57 -7.98 1.97
N ALA A 174 2.41 -7.57 2.94
CA ALA A 174 1.96 -6.91 4.16
C ALA A 174 1.32 -5.55 3.84
N ALA A 175 1.96 -4.71 3.03
CA ALA A 175 1.42 -3.42 2.60
C ALA A 175 0.11 -3.56 1.81
N SER A 176 0.01 -4.55 0.91
CA SER A 176 -1.22 -4.84 0.19
C SER A 176 -2.36 -5.25 1.13
N ASN A 177 -2.08 -6.05 2.16
CA ASN A 177 -3.07 -6.44 3.16
C ASN A 177 -3.54 -5.25 3.99
N LEU A 178 -2.64 -4.34 4.38
CA LEU A 178 -2.98 -3.11 5.08
C LEU A 178 -3.88 -2.21 4.22
N LEU A 179 -3.48 -1.94 2.97
CA LEU A 179 -4.28 -1.11 2.05
C LEU A 179 -5.70 -1.66 1.83
N ARG A 180 -5.86 -2.99 1.84
CA ARG A 180 -7.19 -3.61 1.72
C ARG A 180 -8.10 -3.31 2.91
N LEU A 181 -7.57 -3.04 4.11
CA LEU A 181 -8.39 -2.70 5.29
C LEU A 181 -9.19 -1.41 5.10
N LEU A 182 -8.72 -0.50 4.26
CA LEU A 182 -9.44 0.73 3.92
C LEU A 182 -10.73 0.48 3.13
N ASN A 183 -10.92 -0.74 2.61
CA ASN A 183 -12.16 -1.15 1.93
C ASN A 183 -13.23 -1.70 2.89
N LEU A 184 -12.91 -1.85 4.17
CA LEU A 184 -13.89 -2.25 5.18
C LEU A 184 -14.95 -1.15 5.36
N ALA A 185 -16.14 -1.55 5.78
CA ALA A 185 -17.19 -0.62 6.20
C ALA A 185 -16.73 0.17 7.44
N ASP A 186 -17.09 1.45 7.52
CA ASP A 186 -16.62 2.34 8.59
C ASP A 186 -16.89 1.82 10.01
N PRO A 187 -18.08 1.21 10.33
CA PRO A 187 -18.29 0.59 11.64
C PRO A 187 -17.32 -0.55 11.94
N VAL A 188 -16.93 -1.33 10.91
CA VAL A 188 -15.98 -2.44 11.06
C VAL A 188 -14.56 -1.91 11.29
N GLN A 189 -14.19 -0.81 10.62
CA GLN A 189 -12.94 -0.10 10.90
C GLN A 189 -12.88 0.41 12.34
N THR A 190 -14.00 0.96 12.84
CA THR A 190 -14.10 1.43 14.24
C THR A 190 -13.89 0.28 15.22
N MET A 191 -14.51 -0.90 14.99
CA MET A 191 -14.32 -2.09 15.83
C MET A 191 -12.87 -2.59 15.80
N LEU A 192 -12.21 -2.52 14.64
CA LEU A 192 -10.79 -2.87 14.52
C LEU A 192 -9.90 -1.89 15.30
N MET A 193 -10.21 -0.59 15.27
CA MET A 193 -9.47 0.43 16.03
C MET A 193 -9.68 0.31 17.53
N ALA A 194 -10.89 -0.09 17.96
CA ALA A 194 -11.22 -0.33 19.37
C ALA A 194 -10.58 -1.62 19.92
N GLY A 195 -10.04 -2.49 19.04
CA GLY A 195 -9.51 -3.79 19.44
C GLY A 195 -10.57 -4.87 19.64
N ASP A 196 -11.83 -4.61 19.27
CA ASP A 196 -12.91 -5.60 19.30
C ASP A 196 -12.73 -6.69 18.24
N LEU A 197 -12.00 -6.35 17.17
CA LEU A 197 -11.64 -7.23 16.06
C LEU A 197 -10.13 -7.25 15.86
N ASP A 198 -9.57 -8.43 15.61
CA ASP A 198 -8.18 -8.60 15.19
C ASP A 198 -8.02 -8.42 13.69
N MET A 199 -6.77 -8.22 13.24
CA MET A 199 -6.40 -8.14 11.82
C MET A 199 -6.85 -9.36 10.99
N GLY A 200 -6.88 -10.55 11.60
CA GLY A 200 -7.37 -11.78 10.98
C GLY A 200 -8.88 -11.72 10.69
N HIS A 201 -9.66 -11.27 11.66
CA HIS A 201 -11.10 -11.03 11.52
C HIS A 201 -11.38 -10.01 10.41
N ALA A 202 -10.70 -8.87 10.45
CA ALA A 202 -10.84 -7.80 9.47
C ALA A 202 -10.55 -8.28 8.04
N ARG A 203 -9.48 -9.08 7.84
CA ARG A 203 -9.16 -9.65 6.53
C ARG A 203 -10.20 -10.61 6.01
N SER A 204 -10.77 -11.46 6.87
CA SER A 204 -11.83 -12.40 6.46
C SER A 204 -13.08 -11.66 5.96
N LEU A 205 -13.45 -10.56 6.62
CA LEU A 205 -14.61 -9.74 6.28
C LEU A 205 -14.50 -9.03 4.92
N LEU A 206 -13.30 -8.81 4.38
CA LEU A 206 -13.09 -8.14 3.09
C LEU A 206 -13.70 -8.85 1.88
N SER A 207 -14.07 -10.11 2.01
CA SER A 207 -14.74 -10.87 0.95
C SER A 207 -16.25 -10.62 0.86
N LEU A 208 -16.83 -9.92 1.84
CA LEU A 208 -18.23 -9.60 1.93
C LEU A 208 -18.51 -8.17 1.44
N ASP A 209 -19.75 -7.89 1.04
CA ASP A 209 -20.22 -6.52 0.81
C ASP A 209 -20.32 -5.74 2.15
N ARG A 210 -20.36 -4.40 2.07
CA ARG A 210 -20.29 -3.52 3.25
C ARG A 210 -21.40 -3.78 4.30
N ALA A 211 -22.62 -4.09 3.89
CA ALA A 211 -23.72 -4.34 4.81
C ALA A 211 -23.53 -5.67 5.54
N THR A 212 -23.15 -6.68 4.79
CA THR A 212 -22.86 -8.02 5.32
C THR A 212 -21.61 -8.03 6.21
N GLN A 213 -20.60 -7.21 5.90
CA GLN A 213 -19.43 -7.00 6.78
C GLN A 213 -19.86 -6.56 8.17
N ILE A 214 -20.75 -5.59 8.29
CA ILE A 214 -21.22 -5.06 9.58
C ILE A 214 -21.95 -6.15 10.36
N THR A 215 -22.85 -6.88 9.69
CA THR A 215 -23.61 -7.97 10.34
C THR A 215 -22.69 -9.08 10.83
N ALA A 216 -21.74 -9.50 10.00
CA ALA A 216 -20.77 -10.53 10.34
C ALA A 216 -19.81 -10.07 11.47
N ALA A 217 -19.34 -8.83 11.44
CA ALA A 217 -18.50 -8.24 12.46
C ALA A 217 -19.19 -8.24 13.84
N ASN A 218 -20.46 -7.80 13.90
CA ASN A 218 -21.26 -7.85 15.12
C ASN A 218 -21.41 -9.27 15.67
N GLN A 219 -21.58 -10.27 14.79
CA GLN A 219 -21.66 -11.66 15.23
C GLN A 219 -20.32 -12.18 15.76
N ILE A 220 -19.21 -11.80 15.14
CA ILE A 220 -17.85 -12.18 15.60
C ILE A 220 -17.60 -11.63 17.00
N VAL A 221 -17.88 -10.35 17.22
CA VAL A 221 -17.69 -9.68 18.51
C VAL A 221 -18.61 -10.26 19.57
N ALA A 222 -19.94 -10.40 19.28
CA ALA A 222 -20.93 -10.90 20.24
C ALA A 222 -20.65 -12.33 20.69
N LYS A 223 -20.15 -13.19 19.79
CA LYS A 223 -19.85 -14.59 20.07
C LYS A 223 -18.39 -14.83 20.46
N LYS A 224 -17.55 -13.80 20.46
CA LYS A 224 -16.10 -13.88 20.72
C LYS A 224 -15.42 -14.96 19.86
N LEU A 225 -15.74 -14.99 18.58
CA LEU A 225 -15.23 -16.02 17.68
C LEU A 225 -13.72 -15.84 17.46
N SER A 226 -13.01 -16.96 17.37
CA SER A 226 -11.62 -16.97 16.90
C SER A 226 -11.55 -16.64 15.41
N VAL A 227 -10.36 -16.28 14.93
CA VAL A 227 -10.15 -15.96 13.48
C VAL A 227 -10.61 -17.12 12.59
N ARG A 228 -10.33 -18.37 12.96
CA ARG A 228 -10.74 -19.56 12.18
C ARG A 228 -12.26 -19.75 12.15
N GLU A 229 -12.94 -19.49 13.25
CA GLU A 229 -14.41 -19.55 13.32
C GLU A 229 -15.03 -18.42 12.52
N ALA A 230 -14.46 -17.22 12.57
CA ALA A 230 -14.88 -16.08 11.76
C ALA A 230 -14.70 -16.35 10.26
N GLU A 231 -13.59 -16.94 9.81
CA GLU A 231 -13.40 -17.39 8.43
C GLU A 231 -14.47 -18.41 8.01
N GLY A 232 -14.81 -19.35 8.90
CA GLY A 232 -15.90 -20.30 8.68
C GLY A 232 -17.27 -19.62 8.56
N LEU A 233 -17.57 -18.65 9.42
CA LEU A 233 -18.79 -17.84 9.38
C LEU A 233 -18.89 -17.05 8.07
N VAL A 234 -17.82 -16.35 7.69
CA VAL A 234 -17.75 -15.55 6.46
C VAL A 234 -17.97 -16.43 5.24
N LYS A 235 -17.32 -17.60 5.18
CA LYS A 235 -17.51 -18.56 4.08
C LYS A 235 -18.95 -19.04 3.99
N LYS A 236 -19.59 -19.32 5.13
CA LYS A 236 -21.00 -19.74 5.18
C LYS A 236 -21.93 -18.64 4.69
N ILE A 237 -21.77 -17.42 5.19
CA ILE A 237 -22.53 -16.25 4.77
C ILE A 237 -22.33 -16.01 3.25
N GLY A 238 -21.11 -16.04 2.76
CA GLY A 238 -20.81 -15.87 1.33
C GLY A 238 -21.46 -16.96 0.46
N ALA A 239 -21.53 -18.19 0.94
CA ALA A 239 -22.22 -19.28 0.26
C ALA A 239 -23.74 -19.07 0.24
N GLU A 240 -24.33 -18.63 1.34
CA GLU A 240 -25.76 -18.31 1.45
C GLU A 240 -26.14 -17.14 0.52
N PHE A 241 -25.32 -16.10 0.44
CA PHE A 241 -25.52 -14.98 -0.49
C PHE A 241 -25.38 -15.41 -1.96
N ASN A 242 -24.43 -16.28 -2.29
CA ASN A 242 -24.31 -16.85 -3.64
C ASN A 242 -25.50 -17.75 -4.02
N LEU A 243 -26.19 -18.31 -3.03
CA LEU A 243 -27.43 -19.05 -3.24
C LEU A 243 -28.66 -18.12 -3.39
N VAL A 244 -28.60 -16.92 -2.77
CA VAL A 244 -29.69 -15.92 -2.78
C VAL A 244 -29.51 -14.90 -3.91
N SER A 245 -28.28 -14.60 -4.33
CA SER A 245 -28.07 -13.93 -5.61
C SER A 245 -28.64 -14.85 -6.68
N PRO A 246 -29.63 -14.41 -7.48
CA PRO A 246 -30.03 -15.20 -8.61
C PRO A 246 -28.73 -15.38 -9.41
N LYS A 247 -28.23 -16.61 -9.50
CA LYS A 247 -27.34 -16.99 -10.60
C LYS A 247 -27.98 -16.31 -11.80
N PRO A 248 -27.26 -15.47 -12.58
CA PRO A 248 -27.84 -14.92 -13.79
C PRO A 248 -28.50 -16.11 -14.47
N ALA A 249 -29.83 -16.08 -14.52
CA ALA A 249 -30.63 -17.23 -14.90
C ALA A 249 -29.90 -17.83 -16.09
N ASN A 250 -29.49 -19.07 -15.94
CA ASN A 250 -28.88 -19.82 -17.01
C ASN A 250 -29.96 -19.74 -18.10
N LYS A 251 -29.86 -18.70 -18.96
CA LYS A 251 -30.72 -18.62 -20.13
C LYS A 251 -30.48 -19.95 -20.76
N GLU A 252 -31.52 -20.78 -20.77
CA GLU A 252 -31.44 -22.12 -21.36
C GLU A 252 -30.62 -21.98 -22.61
N LYS A 253 -29.41 -22.55 -22.56
CA LYS A 253 -28.51 -22.56 -23.71
C LYS A 253 -29.34 -23.10 -24.85
N SER A 254 -29.39 -22.42 -25.98
CA SER A 254 -30.20 -22.88 -27.10
C SER A 254 -29.82 -24.34 -27.40
N ARG A 255 -30.77 -25.15 -27.85
CA ARG A 255 -30.49 -26.54 -28.19
C ARG A 255 -29.30 -26.66 -29.13
N ASP A 256 -29.10 -25.68 -30.00
CA ASP A 256 -27.99 -25.61 -30.95
C ASP A 256 -26.63 -25.42 -30.23
N LEU A 257 -26.57 -24.59 -29.18
CA LEU A 257 -25.34 -24.40 -28.40
C LEU A 257 -24.96 -25.67 -27.62
N LYS A 258 -25.95 -26.40 -27.05
CA LYS A 258 -25.70 -27.66 -26.36
C LYS A 258 -25.15 -28.70 -27.31
N ARG A 259 -25.75 -28.79 -28.50
CA ARG A 259 -25.30 -29.72 -29.54
C ARG A 259 -23.84 -29.43 -29.96
N VAL A 260 -23.49 -28.16 -30.16
CA VAL A 260 -22.10 -27.75 -30.46
C VAL A 260 -21.14 -28.08 -29.32
N GLU A 261 -21.55 -27.90 -28.06
CA GLU A 261 -20.77 -28.28 -26.89
C GLU A 261 -20.51 -29.79 -26.86
N GLU A 262 -21.54 -30.60 -27.11
CA GLU A 262 -21.44 -32.07 -27.16
C GLU A 262 -20.52 -32.52 -28.32
N GLU A 263 -20.72 -32.00 -29.53
CA GLU A 263 -19.89 -32.33 -30.71
C GLU A 263 -18.42 -31.96 -30.48
N LEU A 264 -18.14 -30.78 -29.88
CA LEU A 264 -16.76 -30.38 -29.58
C LEU A 264 -16.14 -31.16 -28.41
N SER A 265 -16.93 -31.52 -27.40
CA SER A 265 -16.46 -32.36 -26.30
C SER A 265 -16.08 -33.77 -26.77
N ASP A 266 -16.87 -34.33 -27.65
CA ASP A 266 -16.59 -35.66 -28.28
C ASP A 266 -15.32 -35.60 -29.17
N LEU A 267 -15.18 -34.54 -29.97
CA LEU A 267 -14.03 -34.37 -30.86
C LEU A 267 -12.73 -34.17 -30.10
N LEU A 268 -12.78 -33.35 -29.02
CA LEU A 268 -11.60 -32.97 -28.23
C LEU A 268 -11.34 -33.95 -27.08
N THR A 269 -12.30 -34.82 -26.75
CA THR A 269 -12.24 -35.72 -25.59
C THR A 269 -11.98 -34.93 -24.29
N ALA A 270 -12.58 -33.74 -24.19
CA ALA A 270 -12.44 -32.79 -23.06
C ALA A 270 -13.75 -32.08 -22.84
N GLU A 271 -13.99 -31.62 -21.61
CA GLU A 271 -15.18 -30.83 -21.29
C GLU A 271 -15.10 -29.45 -21.94
N VAL A 272 -16.07 -29.16 -22.83
CA VAL A 272 -16.13 -27.90 -23.58
C VAL A 272 -17.38 -27.12 -23.18
N GLU A 273 -17.20 -25.85 -22.84
CA GLU A 273 -18.28 -24.92 -22.49
C GLU A 273 -18.27 -23.70 -23.41
N VAL A 274 -19.39 -23.43 -24.08
CA VAL A 274 -19.62 -22.22 -24.87
C VAL A 274 -20.26 -21.14 -23.99
N ARG A 275 -19.58 -20.01 -23.80
CA ARG A 275 -20.04 -18.86 -23.00
C ARG A 275 -20.36 -17.69 -23.90
N VAL A 276 -21.63 -17.35 -24.10
CA VAL A 276 -22.04 -16.15 -24.84
C VAL A 276 -21.89 -14.92 -23.93
N LYS A 277 -20.97 -14.00 -24.30
CA LYS A 277 -20.68 -12.77 -23.51
C LYS A 277 -21.50 -11.56 -23.97
N LYS A 278 -21.73 -11.41 -25.28
CA LYS A 278 -22.38 -10.20 -25.84
C LYS A 278 -23.16 -10.53 -27.11
N ARG A 279 -24.31 -9.87 -27.28
CA ARG A 279 -25.08 -9.87 -28.53
C ARG A 279 -24.85 -8.54 -29.23
N VAL A 280 -24.33 -8.58 -30.46
CA VAL A 280 -24.05 -7.40 -31.27
C VAL A 280 -24.87 -7.44 -32.53
N LYS A 281 -25.52 -6.32 -32.87
CA LYS A 281 -26.28 -6.20 -34.12
C LYS A 281 -25.32 -5.78 -35.22
N ARG A 282 -24.99 -6.69 -36.14
CA ARG A 282 -24.11 -6.43 -37.29
C ARG A 282 -24.90 -6.67 -38.58
N ALA A 283 -24.90 -5.69 -39.49
CA ALA A 283 -25.61 -5.78 -40.78
C ALA A 283 -27.09 -6.23 -40.70
N GLY A 284 -27.83 -5.81 -39.63
CA GLY A 284 -29.21 -6.17 -39.45
C GLY A 284 -29.47 -7.54 -38.81
N ARG A 285 -28.46 -8.35 -38.58
CA ARG A 285 -28.53 -9.66 -37.88
C ARG A 285 -27.95 -9.56 -36.49
N LEU A 286 -28.56 -10.31 -35.55
CA LEU A 286 -28.06 -10.44 -34.16
C LEU A 286 -26.97 -11.54 -34.18
N GLU A 287 -25.74 -11.15 -33.94
CA GLU A 287 -24.60 -12.06 -33.79
C GLU A 287 -24.26 -12.22 -32.31
N GLU A 288 -24.05 -13.45 -31.86
CA GLU A 288 -23.63 -13.77 -30.52
C GLU A 288 -22.10 -13.89 -30.48
N MET A 289 -21.47 -13.06 -29.67
CA MET A 289 -20.02 -13.12 -29.40
C MET A 289 -19.80 -13.78 -28.06
N GLY A 290 -18.88 -14.73 -28.02
CA GLY A 290 -18.60 -15.48 -26.80
C GLY A 290 -17.17 -15.99 -26.75
N GLU A 291 -16.94 -16.89 -25.83
CA GLU A 291 -15.69 -17.64 -25.67
C GLU A 291 -16.00 -19.12 -25.58
N LEU A 292 -15.06 -19.93 -26.05
CA LEU A 292 -15.02 -21.35 -25.87
C LEU A 292 -14.05 -21.66 -24.73
N ALA A 293 -14.52 -22.31 -23.68
CA ALA A 293 -13.72 -22.74 -22.55
C ALA A 293 -13.55 -24.28 -22.63
N ILE A 294 -12.32 -24.73 -22.61
CA ILE A 294 -11.97 -26.15 -22.62
C ILE A 294 -11.25 -26.46 -21.31
N GLN A 295 -11.73 -27.46 -20.58
CA GLN A 295 -11.11 -27.87 -19.33
C GLN A 295 -10.05 -28.95 -19.61
N PHE A 296 -8.91 -28.85 -18.92
CA PHE A 296 -7.84 -29.81 -18.99
C PHE A 296 -7.28 -30.13 -17.60
N GLY A 297 -6.90 -31.36 -17.35
CA GLY A 297 -6.40 -31.82 -16.04
C GLY A 297 -4.87 -31.81 -15.93
N SER A 298 -4.14 -31.76 -17.06
CA SER A 298 -2.67 -31.74 -17.07
C SER A 298 -2.11 -30.96 -18.27
N LEU A 299 -0.82 -30.59 -18.20
CA LEU A 299 -0.13 -29.94 -19.34
C LEU A 299 0.02 -30.85 -20.55
N ASP A 300 0.12 -32.16 -20.34
CA ASP A 300 0.20 -33.15 -21.43
C ASP A 300 -1.14 -33.25 -22.17
N GLU A 301 -2.25 -33.21 -21.42
CA GLU A 301 -3.59 -33.16 -22.00
C GLU A 301 -3.82 -31.86 -22.79
N LEU A 302 -3.34 -30.72 -22.27
CA LEU A 302 -3.39 -29.46 -22.99
C LEU A 302 -2.60 -29.48 -24.30
N ASN A 303 -1.42 -30.07 -24.32
CA ASN A 303 -0.64 -30.28 -25.56
C ASN A 303 -1.38 -31.17 -26.57
N GLY A 304 -1.97 -32.26 -26.12
CA GLY A 304 -2.80 -33.11 -26.96
C GLY A 304 -4.03 -32.41 -27.55
N LEU A 305 -4.67 -31.50 -26.77
CA LEU A 305 -5.77 -30.66 -27.24
C LEU A 305 -5.30 -29.67 -28.31
N ILE A 306 -4.14 -29.03 -28.10
CA ILE A 306 -3.54 -28.08 -29.05
C ILE A 306 -3.25 -28.77 -30.37
N ASP A 307 -2.71 -30.00 -30.36
CA ASP A 307 -2.40 -30.77 -31.56
C ASP A 307 -3.68 -31.15 -32.35
N ARG A 308 -4.74 -31.55 -31.64
CA ARG A 308 -6.05 -31.81 -32.26
C ARG A 308 -6.67 -30.57 -32.89
N LEU A 309 -6.60 -29.41 -32.20
CA LEU A 309 -7.09 -28.14 -32.72
C LEU A 309 -6.30 -27.62 -33.95
N ARG A 310 -5.02 -28.02 -34.08
CA ARG A 310 -4.18 -27.68 -35.23
C ARG A 310 -4.41 -28.61 -36.44
N GLY A 311 -5.28 -29.60 -36.33
CA GLY A 311 -5.58 -30.50 -37.41
C GLY A 311 -4.52 -31.59 -37.63
N GLY A 312 -3.76 -31.91 -36.59
CA GLY A 312 -2.89 -33.10 -36.59
C GLY A 312 -3.74 -34.37 -36.58
N HIS A 313 -3.63 -35.14 -37.60
CA HIS A 313 -4.19 -36.49 -37.70
C HIS A 313 -3.43 -37.47 -36.82
#